data_4081afcc438163b4b1ca803e07826431
#
_entry.id   4081afcc438163b4b1ca803e07826431
#
_cell.length_a   1.000
_cell.length_b   1.000
_cell.length_c   1.000
_cell.angle_alpha   90.00
_cell.angle_beta   90.00
_cell.angle_gamma   90.00
#
_symmetry.space_group_name_H-M   'P 1'
#
loop_
_entity.id
_entity.type
_entity.pdbx_description
1 polymer ?
#
loop_
_entity_poly.entity_id
_entity_poly.type
_entity_poly.pdbx_seq_one_letter_code
_entity_poly.pdbx_strand_id
1 'polypeptide(L)'
;MFRFSFSWIGTKPRALQGTKYHLLTDAAGLPLHVLASAANVHDSKLFEPLLETNPSVRGRRRRPGRPRRRPEKLHADKGYDYPRCRRYLHRRGIKVRIARRGIEAKTHLGRHRWVVERTISWVLRFKRLGIRYDRTAATLLPLLLLAVTLINFRRLRQVEEL
;
A
#
# COMPACT_ATOMS: atom_id res chain seq x y z
N MET A 1 -3.63 -8.45 -10.24
CA MET A 1 -4.59 -8.06 -9.19
C MET A 1 -3.82 -7.21 -8.20
N PHE A 2 -4.17 -5.93 -8.03
CA PHE A 2 -3.54 -5.07 -7.03
C PHE A 2 -4.35 -5.11 -5.75
N ARG A 3 -3.66 -5.08 -4.63
CA ARG A 3 -4.26 -4.98 -3.30
C ARG A 3 -3.80 -3.70 -2.65
N PHE A 4 -4.73 -3.03 -2.05
CA PHE A 4 -4.48 -1.83 -1.29
C PHE A 4 -4.62 -2.18 0.19
N SER A 5 -3.63 -1.87 0.94
CA SER A 5 -3.78 -1.86 2.37
C SER A 5 -2.95 -0.77 3.01
N PHE A 6 -3.43 -0.43 4.12
CA PHE A 6 -2.95 0.61 4.98
C PHE A 6 -2.45 -0.02 6.27
N SER A 7 -1.30 0.40 6.71
CA SER A 7 -0.87 0.18 8.08
C SER A 7 -0.45 1.46 8.75
N TRP A 8 -0.93 1.61 9.94
CA TRP A 8 -0.53 2.63 10.85
C TRP A 8 0.69 2.14 11.66
N ILE A 9 1.77 2.91 11.60
CA ILE A 9 2.91 2.76 12.48
C ILE A 9 3.07 4.07 13.22
N GLY A 10 2.57 4.09 14.42
CA GLY A 10 2.76 5.20 15.32
C GLY A 10 2.74 4.69 16.75
N THR A 11 3.65 5.16 17.56
CA THR A 11 3.51 5.09 19.01
C THR A 11 2.14 5.61 19.41
N LYS A 12 1.50 4.90 20.37
CA LYS A 12 0.17 5.23 20.91
C LYS A 12 -0.06 6.73 21.12
N PRO A 13 -1.31 7.21 20.99
CA PRO A 13 -1.67 8.61 20.79
C PRO A 13 -1.53 9.48 22.04
N ARG A 14 -0.31 9.68 22.51
CA ARG A 14 -0.03 10.78 23.47
C ARG A 14 0.53 12.03 22.80
N ALA A 15 0.85 11.98 21.52
CA ALA A 15 1.24 13.16 20.74
C ALA A 15 0.82 12.99 19.29
N LEU A 16 0.27 14.02 18.69
CA LEU A 16 -0.12 14.20 17.29
C LEU A 16 1.02 14.04 16.24
N GLN A 17 2.14 13.45 16.62
CA GLN A 17 3.40 13.40 15.87
C GLN A 17 3.76 12.03 15.28
N GLY A 18 2.78 11.20 14.97
CA GLY A 18 3.01 9.92 14.28
C GLY A 18 3.09 10.08 12.76
N THR A 19 3.71 9.11 12.08
CA THR A 19 3.69 9.00 10.63
C THR A 19 2.93 7.74 10.22
N LYS A 20 2.10 7.85 9.19
CA LYS A 20 1.38 6.75 8.58
C LYS A 20 2.03 6.38 7.25
N TYR A 21 2.21 5.07 7.00
CA TYR A 21 2.65 4.56 5.71
C TYR A 21 1.45 4.02 4.93
N HIS A 22 1.28 4.50 3.72
CA HIS A 22 0.24 4.06 2.80
C HIS A 22 0.91 3.21 1.72
N LEU A 23 0.54 1.93 1.66
CA LEU A 23 1.21 0.95 0.83
C LEU A 23 0.26 0.38 -0.22
N LEU A 24 0.70 0.35 -1.47
CA LEU A 24 0.06 -0.35 -2.56
C LEU A 24 0.86 -1.62 -2.87
N THR A 25 0.21 -2.78 -2.89
CA THR A 25 0.85 -4.06 -3.23
C THR A 25 0.17 -4.73 -4.40
N ASP A 26 0.87 -5.65 -5.03
CA ASP A 26 0.26 -6.63 -5.92
C ASP A 26 -0.46 -7.74 -5.14
N ALA A 27 -0.96 -8.76 -5.84
CA ALA A 27 -1.67 -9.89 -5.23
C ALA A 27 -0.75 -10.80 -4.40
N ALA A 28 0.54 -10.83 -4.71
CA ALA A 28 1.54 -11.60 -3.99
C ALA A 28 2.11 -10.85 -2.77
N GLY A 29 1.77 -9.56 -2.63
CA GLY A 29 2.25 -8.70 -1.56
C GLY A 29 3.55 -7.97 -1.91
N LEU A 30 3.97 -7.96 -3.17
CA LEU A 30 5.09 -7.12 -3.58
C LEU A 30 4.67 -5.64 -3.51
N PRO A 31 5.43 -4.80 -2.81
CA PRO A 31 5.14 -3.39 -2.72
C PRO A 31 5.36 -2.70 -4.07
N LEU A 32 4.32 -2.07 -4.60
CA LEU A 32 4.34 -1.34 -5.86
C LEU A 32 4.61 0.14 -5.67
N HIS A 33 3.99 0.70 -4.64
CA HIS A 33 4.14 2.12 -4.31
C HIS A 33 3.86 2.38 -2.84
N VAL A 34 4.43 3.48 -2.35
CA VAL A 34 4.29 3.86 -0.95
C VAL A 34 4.27 5.39 -0.81
N LEU A 35 3.43 5.88 0.09
CA LEU A 35 3.40 7.26 0.52
C LEU A 35 3.45 7.32 2.05
N ALA A 36 3.87 8.45 2.57
CA ALA A 36 3.84 8.75 3.99
C ALA A 36 2.93 9.96 4.24
N SER A 37 2.25 9.96 5.38
CA SER A 37 1.48 11.11 5.85
C SER A 37 1.60 11.28 7.36
N ALA A 38 1.26 12.47 7.84
CA ALA A 38 1.13 12.71 9.28
C ALA A 38 -0.02 11.86 9.85
N ALA A 39 0.08 11.48 11.12
CA ALA A 39 -0.88 10.61 11.80
C ALA A 39 -2.30 11.18 11.86
N ASN A 40 -2.43 12.51 11.91
CA ASN A 40 -3.70 13.22 11.93
C ASN A 40 -4.39 13.30 10.56
N VAL A 41 -3.68 12.99 9.46
CA VAL A 41 -4.27 12.96 8.11
C VAL A 41 -5.16 11.73 7.99
N HIS A 42 -6.41 11.94 7.55
CA HIS A 42 -7.32 10.83 7.32
C HIS A 42 -6.88 9.98 6.12
N ASP A 43 -6.91 8.66 6.27
CA ASP A 43 -6.37 7.68 5.31
C ASP A 43 -6.96 7.82 3.91
N SER A 44 -8.25 8.11 3.82
CA SER A 44 -8.93 8.29 2.53
C SER A 44 -8.40 9.47 1.69
N LYS A 45 -7.67 10.43 2.31
CA LYS A 45 -7.07 11.54 1.56
C LYS A 45 -5.91 11.10 0.68
N LEU A 46 -5.17 10.06 1.12
CA LEU A 46 -4.02 9.52 0.36
C LEU A 46 -4.42 8.42 -0.63
N PHE A 47 -5.70 8.05 -0.69
CA PHE A 47 -6.19 6.99 -1.55
C PHE A 47 -5.98 7.29 -3.05
N GLU A 48 -6.46 8.44 -3.49
CA GLU A 48 -6.32 8.88 -4.88
C GLU A 48 -4.86 9.17 -5.24
N PRO A 49 -4.11 10.00 -4.46
CA PRO A 49 -2.69 10.25 -4.72
C PRO A 49 -1.85 8.97 -4.85
N LEU A 50 -2.05 7.98 -3.99
CA LEU A 50 -1.29 6.74 -4.03
C LEU A 50 -1.54 5.94 -5.32
N LEU A 51 -2.75 5.98 -5.86
CA LEU A 51 -3.09 5.31 -7.12
C LEU A 51 -2.63 6.11 -8.36
N GLU A 52 -2.58 7.42 -8.29
CA GLU A 52 -2.16 8.29 -9.39
C GLU A 52 -0.64 8.31 -9.57
N THR A 53 0.08 8.37 -8.47
CA THR A 53 1.55 8.39 -8.46
C THR A 53 2.18 7.01 -8.59
N ASN A 54 1.37 5.94 -8.62
CA ASN A 54 1.87 4.58 -8.82
C ASN A 54 2.64 4.44 -10.14
N PRO A 55 3.89 3.94 -10.11
CA PRO A 55 4.65 3.72 -11.33
C PRO A 55 3.96 2.70 -12.24
N SER A 56 4.18 2.84 -13.53
CA SER A 56 3.63 1.90 -14.50
C SER A 56 4.32 0.53 -14.38
N VAL A 57 3.53 -0.53 -14.27
CA VAL A 57 4.02 -1.90 -14.18
C VAL A 57 4.01 -2.53 -15.57
N ARG A 58 5.17 -2.95 -16.05
CA ARG A 58 5.29 -3.75 -17.29
C ARG A 58 4.75 -5.15 -17.06
N GLY A 59 4.12 -5.72 -18.08
CA GLY A 59 3.73 -7.13 -18.10
C GLY A 59 4.94 -8.07 -18.15
N ARG A 60 4.69 -9.38 -18.17
CA ARG A 60 5.75 -10.41 -18.32
C ARG A 60 6.66 -10.09 -19.50
N ARG A 61 7.99 -10.33 -19.33
CA ARG A 61 8.96 -10.28 -20.43
C ARG A 61 8.42 -11.07 -21.62
N ARG A 62 8.55 -10.52 -22.83
CA ARG A 62 8.09 -11.08 -24.13
C ARG A 62 6.60 -10.93 -24.46
N ARG A 63 5.77 -10.29 -23.65
CA ARG A 63 4.44 -9.86 -24.12
C ARG A 63 4.47 -8.38 -24.47
N PRO A 64 4.35 -8.00 -25.74
CA PRO A 64 4.22 -6.60 -26.14
C PRO A 64 2.94 -6.04 -25.52
N GLY A 65 3.01 -4.81 -25.03
CA GLY A 65 1.85 -4.15 -24.45
C GLY A 65 2.24 -2.90 -23.67
N ARG A 66 1.32 -1.95 -23.60
CA ARG A 66 1.51 -0.72 -22.82
C ARG A 66 1.63 -1.04 -21.35
N PRO A 67 2.60 -0.46 -20.62
CA PRO A 67 2.72 -0.62 -19.17
C PRO A 67 1.42 -0.22 -18.45
N ARG A 68 0.98 -1.05 -17.53
CA ARG A 68 -0.29 -0.85 -16.82
C ARG A 68 -0.10 0.08 -15.63
N ARG A 69 -0.88 1.15 -15.58
CA ARG A 69 -0.98 2.03 -14.40
C ARG A 69 -2.25 1.78 -13.57
N ARG A 70 -3.18 1.02 -14.13
CA ARG A 70 -4.49 0.76 -13.56
C ARG A 70 -4.64 -0.71 -13.21
N PRO A 71 -5.00 -1.04 -11.96
CA PRO A 71 -5.39 -2.41 -11.60
C PRO A 71 -6.75 -2.73 -12.20
N GLU A 72 -6.99 -4.00 -12.47
CA GLU A 72 -8.33 -4.49 -12.82
C GLU A 72 -9.26 -4.47 -11.59
N LYS A 73 -8.73 -4.83 -10.44
CA LYS A 73 -9.45 -4.95 -9.17
C LYS A 73 -8.61 -4.40 -8.03
N LEU A 74 -9.23 -3.65 -7.14
CA LEU A 74 -8.60 -3.10 -5.95
C LEU A 74 -9.30 -3.59 -4.68
N HIS A 75 -8.52 -4.17 -3.77
CA HIS A 75 -8.96 -4.50 -2.42
C HIS A 75 -8.47 -3.42 -1.45
N ALA A 76 -9.36 -2.90 -0.61
CA ALA A 76 -9.00 -1.96 0.44
C ALA A 76 -9.80 -2.23 1.71
N ASP A 77 -9.24 -1.80 2.84
CA ASP A 77 -9.85 -1.94 4.16
C ASP A 77 -11.07 -1.01 4.35
N LYS A 78 -11.85 -1.27 5.39
CA LYS A 78 -13.02 -0.47 5.84
C LYS A 78 -12.69 1.00 6.07
N GLY A 79 -11.44 1.33 6.37
CA GLY A 79 -10.96 2.71 6.49
C GLY A 79 -11.14 3.55 5.22
N TYR A 80 -11.27 2.88 4.06
CA TYR A 80 -11.47 3.52 2.75
C TYR A 80 -12.92 3.46 2.24
N ASP A 81 -13.87 2.98 3.07
CA ASP A 81 -15.28 2.91 2.70
C ASP A 81 -15.95 4.29 2.72
N TYR A 82 -15.60 5.08 1.73
CA TYR A 82 -16.16 6.40 1.48
C TYR A 82 -16.71 6.50 0.06
N PRO A 83 -17.83 7.22 -0.16
CA PRO A 83 -18.39 7.42 -1.50
C PRO A 83 -17.38 7.99 -2.49
N ARG A 84 -16.48 8.88 -2.04
CA ARG A 84 -15.41 9.46 -2.86
C ARG A 84 -14.47 8.38 -3.41
N CYS A 85 -13.97 7.50 -2.55
CA CYS A 85 -13.05 6.43 -2.96
C CYS A 85 -13.71 5.46 -3.93
N ARG A 86 -14.98 5.09 -3.69
CA ARG A 86 -15.74 4.22 -4.59
C ARG A 86 -15.98 4.89 -5.93
N ARG A 87 -16.45 6.14 -5.96
CA ARG A 87 -16.66 6.91 -7.20
C ARG A 87 -15.37 7.05 -8.01
N TYR A 88 -14.24 7.33 -7.36
CA TYR A 88 -12.94 7.38 -8.02
C TYR A 88 -12.60 6.07 -8.72
N LEU A 89 -12.75 4.93 -8.05
CA LEU A 89 -12.48 3.61 -8.65
C LEU A 89 -13.43 3.32 -9.81
N HIS A 90 -14.72 3.62 -9.67
CA HIS A 90 -15.70 3.44 -10.75
C HIS A 90 -15.35 4.27 -11.99
N ARG A 91 -15.05 5.57 -11.82
CA ARG A 91 -14.60 6.43 -12.93
C ARG A 91 -13.36 5.89 -13.64
N ARG A 92 -12.47 5.24 -12.91
CA ARG A 92 -11.25 4.62 -13.44
C ARG A 92 -11.50 3.22 -14.02
N GLY A 93 -12.71 2.70 -13.98
CA GLY A 93 -13.05 1.35 -14.41
C GLY A 93 -12.34 0.25 -13.61
N ILE A 94 -12.11 0.49 -12.31
CA ILE A 94 -11.46 -0.45 -11.40
C ILE A 94 -12.55 -1.18 -10.59
N LYS A 95 -12.54 -2.51 -10.61
CA LYS A 95 -13.47 -3.32 -9.80
C LYS A 95 -13.23 -3.07 -8.31
N VAL A 96 -14.24 -2.53 -7.62
CA VAL A 96 -14.15 -2.12 -6.21
C VAL A 96 -14.36 -3.31 -5.29
N ARG A 97 -13.42 -3.55 -4.38
CA ARG A 97 -13.50 -4.53 -3.29
C ARG A 97 -13.08 -3.87 -1.96
N ILE A 98 -13.76 -2.78 -1.62
CA ILE A 98 -13.61 -2.11 -0.32
C ILE A 98 -14.63 -2.73 0.63
N ALA A 99 -14.16 -3.22 1.77
CA ALA A 99 -15.01 -3.79 2.81
C ALA A 99 -16.02 -2.75 3.32
N ARG A 100 -17.31 -3.13 3.43
CA ARG A 100 -18.36 -2.23 3.90
C ARG A 100 -18.40 -2.15 5.42
N ARG A 101 -18.58 -0.94 5.93
CA ARG A 101 -18.79 -0.72 7.36
C ARG A 101 -20.16 -1.30 7.77
N GLY A 102 -20.18 -2.07 8.87
CA GLY A 102 -21.41 -2.64 9.44
C GLY A 102 -21.97 -3.90 8.76
N ILE A 103 -21.49 -4.28 7.57
CA ILE A 103 -22.09 -5.39 6.80
C ILE A 103 -21.20 -6.63 6.77
N GLU A 104 -19.87 -6.47 6.71
CA GLU A 104 -18.97 -7.62 6.58
C GLU A 104 -18.51 -8.19 7.91
N ALA A 105 -18.67 -9.50 8.07
CA ALA A 105 -18.17 -10.25 9.21
C ALA A 105 -16.63 -10.15 9.31
N LYS A 106 -16.11 -10.09 10.52
CA LYS A 106 -14.65 -10.01 10.80
C LYS A 106 -13.86 -11.18 10.19
N THR A 107 -14.49 -12.31 9.96
CA THR A 107 -13.87 -13.57 9.51
C THR A 107 -13.46 -13.55 8.02
N HIS A 108 -14.13 -12.82 7.15
CA HIS A 108 -13.81 -12.80 5.71
C HIS A 108 -12.70 -11.81 5.32
N LEU A 109 -12.40 -10.82 6.16
CA LEU A 109 -11.37 -9.82 5.91
C LEU A 109 -9.94 -10.36 6.07
N GLY A 110 -9.75 -11.39 6.89
CA GLY A 110 -8.44 -11.97 7.19
C GLY A 110 -7.71 -12.47 5.94
N ARG A 111 -8.44 -13.09 4.99
CA ARG A 111 -7.88 -13.71 3.78
C ARG A 111 -7.14 -12.75 2.82
N HIS A 112 -7.41 -11.47 2.88
CA HIS A 112 -6.80 -10.46 2.01
C HIS A 112 -5.93 -9.47 2.76
N ARG A 113 -6.16 -9.31 4.04
CA ARG A 113 -5.48 -8.37 4.90
C ARG A 113 -4.05 -8.82 5.24
N TRP A 114 -3.87 -10.12 5.53
CA TRP A 114 -2.58 -10.67 5.92
C TRP A 114 -1.45 -10.39 4.90
N VAL A 115 -1.79 -10.33 3.60
CA VAL A 115 -0.81 -10.09 2.53
C VAL A 115 -0.11 -8.76 2.73
N VAL A 116 -0.85 -7.75 3.10
CA VAL A 116 -0.31 -6.40 3.29
C VAL A 116 0.30 -6.23 4.65
N GLU A 117 -0.29 -6.82 5.69
CA GLU A 117 0.32 -6.88 7.02
C GLU A 117 1.71 -7.53 6.95
N ARG A 118 1.84 -8.59 6.17
CA ARG A 118 3.13 -9.21 5.89
C ARG A 118 4.10 -8.25 5.20
N THR A 119 3.65 -7.54 4.16
CA THR A 119 4.52 -6.60 3.42
C THR A 119 4.95 -5.45 4.32
N ILE A 120 4.06 -4.96 5.18
CA ILE A 120 4.40 -3.95 6.18
C ILE A 120 5.43 -4.50 7.16
N SER A 121 5.27 -5.73 7.62
CA SER A 121 6.26 -6.34 8.51
C SER A 121 7.65 -6.39 7.86
N TRP A 122 7.74 -6.59 6.54
CA TRP A 122 9.03 -6.51 5.82
C TRP A 122 9.62 -5.11 5.82
N VAL A 123 8.78 -4.09 5.61
CA VAL A 123 9.22 -2.68 5.66
C VAL A 123 9.71 -2.33 7.06
N LEU A 124 9.03 -2.80 8.10
CA LEU A 124 9.39 -2.52 9.50
C LEU A 124 10.65 -3.21 10.00
N ARG A 125 11.10 -4.26 9.32
CA ARG A 125 12.41 -4.87 9.59
C ARG A 125 13.59 -3.92 9.34
N PHE A 126 13.40 -2.89 8.53
CA PHE A 126 14.38 -1.81 8.42
C PHE A 126 14.28 -0.94 9.66
N LYS A 127 15.27 -1.05 10.55
CA LYS A 127 15.28 -0.46 11.90
C LYS A 127 14.87 1.03 11.91
N ARG A 128 15.37 1.82 10.95
CA ARG A 128 15.02 3.25 10.83
C ARG A 128 13.57 3.53 10.42
N LEU A 129 12.88 2.55 9.83
CA LEU A 129 11.47 2.67 9.47
C LEU A 129 10.55 2.13 10.57
N GLY A 130 11.03 1.13 11.33
CA GLY A 130 10.30 0.60 12.48
C GLY A 130 10.33 1.52 13.69
N ILE A 131 11.49 2.13 13.94
CA ILE A 131 11.68 3.13 15.01
C ILE A 131 12.04 4.45 14.31
N ARG A 132 11.14 5.43 14.44
CA ARG A 132 11.31 6.71 13.76
C ARG A 132 12.43 7.53 14.41
N TYR A 133 13.55 7.63 13.73
CA TYR A 133 14.64 8.55 14.07
C TYR A 133 14.56 9.85 13.26
N ASP A 134 13.97 9.79 12.06
CA ASP A 134 13.93 10.91 11.13
C ASP A 134 12.79 11.86 11.46
N ARG A 135 13.11 13.16 11.63
CA ARG A 135 12.13 14.19 11.99
C ARG A 135 11.31 14.68 10.80
N THR A 136 11.87 14.61 9.59
CA THR A 136 11.26 15.18 8.38
C THR A 136 10.71 14.10 7.45
N ALA A 137 9.64 14.45 6.72
CA ALA A 137 9.11 13.59 5.67
C ALA A 137 10.07 13.47 4.47
N ALA A 138 10.91 14.50 4.26
CA ALA A 138 11.88 14.54 3.19
C ALA A 138 12.98 13.47 3.34
N THR A 139 13.37 13.12 4.56
CA THR A 139 14.32 12.03 4.82
C THR A 139 13.64 10.66 4.91
N LEU A 140 12.43 10.62 5.42
CA LEU A 140 11.70 9.37 5.64
C LEU A 140 11.24 8.71 4.33
N LEU A 141 10.71 9.51 3.39
CA LEU A 141 10.17 8.98 2.13
C LEU A 141 11.24 8.30 1.25
N PRO A 142 12.44 8.87 1.03
CA PRO A 142 13.52 8.17 0.33
C PRO A 142 13.93 6.86 0.98
N LEU A 143 14.03 6.81 2.31
CA LEU A 143 14.33 5.56 3.03
C LEU A 143 13.25 4.50 2.83
N LEU A 144 12.01 4.91 2.84
CA LEU A 144 10.87 4.03 2.61
C LEU A 144 10.86 3.48 1.18
N LEU A 145 11.16 4.33 0.18
CA LEU A 145 11.31 3.92 -1.21
C LEU A 145 12.49 2.97 -1.42
N LEU A 146 13.60 3.24 -0.76
CA LEU A 146 14.79 2.35 -0.78
C LEU A 146 14.44 0.98 -0.18
N ALA A 147 13.75 0.94 0.95
CA ALA A 147 13.31 -0.30 1.57
C ALA A 147 12.39 -1.11 0.64
N VAL A 148 11.42 -0.46 0.00
CA VAL A 148 10.53 -1.08 -1.01
C VAL A 148 11.34 -1.65 -2.18
N THR A 149 12.31 -0.91 -2.68
CA THR A 149 13.18 -1.35 -3.77
C THR A 149 14.00 -2.59 -3.37
N LEU A 150 14.60 -2.58 -2.18
CA LEU A 150 15.37 -3.73 -1.67
C LEU A 150 14.50 -4.97 -1.44
N ILE A 151 13.27 -4.80 -0.94
CA ILE A 151 12.32 -5.90 -0.79
C ILE A 151 12.01 -6.51 -2.16
N ASN A 152 11.68 -5.68 -3.15
CA ASN A 152 11.38 -6.14 -4.50
C ASN A 152 12.59 -6.84 -5.15
N PHE A 153 13.78 -6.27 -5.03
CA PHE A 153 15.01 -6.85 -5.56
C PHE A 153 15.28 -8.24 -4.97
N ARG A 154 15.20 -8.39 -3.64
CA ARG A 154 15.41 -9.68 -2.97
C ARG A 154 14.38 -10.72 -3.42
N ARG A 155 13.14 -10.31 -3.63
CA ARG A 155 12.07 -11.22 -4.10
C ARG A 155 12.24 -11.62 -5.55
N LEU A 156 12.71 -10.72 -6.41
CA LEU A 156 13.00 -11.05 -7.81
C LEU A 156 14.13 -12.06 -7.93
N ARG A 157 15.21 -11.88 -7.16
CA ARG A 157 16.32 -12.86 -7.13
C ARG A 157 15.85 -14.26 -6.73
N GLN A 158 15.02 -14.38 -5.71
CA GLN A 158 14.47 -15.67 -5.27
C GLN A 158 13.63 -16.38 -6.35
N VAL A 159 13.06 -15.65 -7.30
CA VAL A 159 12.28 -16.21 -8.41
C VAL A 159 13.18 -16.63 -9.58
N GLU A 160 14.37 -16.02 -9.72
CA GLU A 160 15.33 -16.36 -10.78
C GLU A 160 16.20 -17.59 -10.40
N GLU A 161 16.28 -17.93 -9.12
CA GLU A 161 17.04 -19.07 -8.58
C GLU A 161 16.23 -20.38 -8.53
N LEU A 162 14.93 -20.35 -8.94
CA LEU A 162 14.01 -21.51 -9.03
C LEU A 162 13.75 -21.89 -10.51
#